data_f08c3f792fbbe73c0ca98639598ef45c
#
_entry.id   f08c3f792fbbe73c0ca98639598ef45c
#
_cell.length_a   1.000
_cell.length_b   1.000
_cell.length_c   1.000
_cell.angle_alpha   90.00
_cell.angle_beta   90.00
_cell.angle_gamma   90.00
#
_symmetry.space_group_name_H-M   'P 1'
#
loop_
_entity.id
_entity.type
_entity.pdbx_description
1 polymer ?
#
loop_
_entity_poly.entity_id
_entity_poly.type
_entity_poly.pdbx_seq_one_letter_code
_entity_poly.pdbx_strand_id
1 'polypeptide(L)'
;VGGFEGGRMRLPQLRLDELLEELQARLDAARGTQNRVHSLLEAVLSVGRELDLEQVLRGIVEAAAVLVEAQYAALGVIGPDGKRLSEFLTVGVSDEQIAAIGPYPEGHGILGELISNPEPLRLPKISEHPASYGFPAHHPPMNTFLGVPIRVRDQVFGNLYLTEKRGGAQFDDEDESVLSTLAVAAGVAIDNARLYEESQRRERWVRASAEITHSLMSGSPRGEVLSLIAERAREIAGAALAVVAVPMADTGTLTVESAVGQEAESHRGLVLPVEGSLVGAAFSAASPVTSPDVSRDERSEVGVPPAKGWGSVSAGPQSFPGLGPAVAVPIGTGDGVRGVVLLVREAGRTVFTEQEIEPLLGFAGQAAVAMELAERRSDAEQMALLEDRDRIARDLHDLAIQRLFATGMTLQSAGRFIEHPQASERVVRAVEDLDETIKIIRSTIFGLRSREDAAGQSLRARVVRAVGEAAPVVGFAPSLRMDGLLDTQVSRETADHVVAVLSEALTNVARHAHAARADVALETDGREVRLSVSDNGVGIPPEGRRSGLRNMAERAQQLGGEMELTCPEGGGTTLVWRVPTGEA
;
A
#
# COMPACT_ATOMS: atom_id res chain seq x y z
N VAL A 1 115.07 7.42 52.12
CA VAL A 1 114.70 7.18 50.75
C VAL A 1 113.31 6.47 50.72
N GLY A 2 112.34 7.21 50.44
CA GLY A 2 110.97 6.74 50.47
C GLY A 2 110.45 6.63 49.04
N GLY A 3 109.95 5.49 48.72
CA GLY A 3 109.22 5.23 47.41
C GLY A 3 107.78 5.63 47.53
N PHE A 4 107.31 6.49 46.61
CA PHE A 4 105.89 6.75 46.40
C PHE A 4 105.37 5.76 45.40
N GLU A 5 104.46 4.84 45.85
CA GLU A 5 103.65 4.05 44.97
C GLU A 5 102.43 4.86 44.54
N GLY A 6 102.36 5.10 43.24
CA GLY A 6 101.23 5.78 42.65
C GLY A 6 100.02 4.80 42.46
N GLY A 7 99.05 5.00 43.38
CA GLY A 7 97.73 4.38 43.21
C GLY A 7 97.00 4.96 42.05
N ARG A 8 96.88 4.22 40.94
CA ARG A 8 95.97 4.58 39.86
C ARG A 8 94.54 4.39 40.36
N MET A 9 93.88 5.53 40.54
CA MET A 9 92.45 5.62 40.84
C MET A 9 91.71 5.14 39.57
N ARG A 10 91.19 3.92 39.59
CA ARG A 10 90.22 3.42 38.56
C ARG A 10 88.93 4.20 38.79
N LEU A 11 88.67 5.19 37.94
CA LEU A 11 87.39 5.89 37.80
C LEU A 11 86.30 4.92 37.28
N PRO A 12 85.05 5.14 37.59
CA PRO A 12 83.98 4.16 37.51
C PRO A 12 83.39 4.10 36.08
N GLN A 13 84.09 3.41 35.16
CA GLN A 13 83.53 3.11 33.84
C GLN A 13 82.30 2.21 33.94
N LEU A 14 82.27 1.29 34.91
CA LEU A 14 81.08 0.43 35.15
C LEU A 14 79.83 1.22 35.53
N ARG A 15 79.94 2.38 36.24
CA ARG A 15 78.80 3.24 36.58
C ARG A 15 78.32 4.05 35.37
N LEU A 16 79.16 4.35 34.40
CA LEU A 16 78.75 5.08 33.22
C LEU A 16 77.95 4.14 32.22
N ASP A 17 78.42 2.93 32.07
CA ASP A 17 77.77 1.94 31.23
C ASP A 17 76.36 1.51 31.80
N GLU A 18 76.29 1.28 33.12
CA GLU A 18 75.01 1.04 33.83
C GLU A 18 74.06 2.26 33.69
N LEU A 19 74.54 3.49 33.82
CA LEU A 19 73.71 4.68 33.60
C LEU A 19 73.29 4.88 32.17
N LEU A 20 74.13 4.52 31.21
CA LEU A 20 73.77 4.55 29.79
C LEU A 20 72.72 3.47 29.44
N GLU A 21 72.84 2.27 29.98
CA GLU A 21 71.86 1.21 29.83
C GLU A 21 70.52 1.61 30.50
N GLU A 22 70.54 2.19 31.70
CA GLU A 22 69.31 2.70 32.37
C GLU A 22 68.68 3.86 31.57
N LEU A 23 69.48 4.78 31.02
CA LEU A 23 69.02 5.87 30.17
C LEU A 23 68.43 5.34 28.84
N GLN A 24 69.05 4.38 28.23
CA GLN A 24 68.53 3.70 27.02
C GLN A 24 67.23 3.01 27.32
N ALA A 25 67.15 2.23 28.43
CA ALA A 25 65.93 1.56 28.83
C ALA A 25 64.75 2.55 29.11
N ARG A 26 65.06 3.71 29.77
CA ARG A 26 64.08 4.79 29.99
C ARG A 26 63.64 5.47 28.69
N LEU A 27 64.57 5.71 27.76
CA LEU A 27 64.28 6.27 26.45
C LEU A 27 63.43 5.32 25.58
N ASP A 28 63.73 4.04 25.62
CA ASP A 28 62.99 3.03 24.89
C ASP A 28 61.56 2.83 25.49
N ALA A 29 61.45 2.87 26.84
CA ALA A 29 60.17 2.88 27.52
C ALA A 29 59.34 4.13 27.17
N ALA A 30 59.95 5.32 27.19
CA ALA A 30 59.30 6.57 26.82
C ALA A 30 58.86 6.58 25.34
N ARG A 31 59.67 6.06 24.42
CA ARG A 31 59.31 5.90 23.01
C ARG A 31 58.17 4.86 22.83
N GLY A 32 58.21 3.76 23.57
CA GLY A 32 57.14 2.79 23.59
C GLY A 32 55.80 3.40 23.99
N THR A 33 55.77 4.14 25.08
CA THR A 33 54.57 4.85 25.56
C THR A 33 54.10 5.90 24.55
N GLN A 34 55.01 6.67 23.93
CA GLN A 34 54.64 7.66 22.92
C GLN A 34 54.04 7.00 21.67
N ASN A 35 54.60 5.90 21.21
CA ASN A 35 54.05 5.14 20.05
C ASN A 35 52.68 4.58 20.38
N ARG A 36 52.44 4.02 21.57
CA ARG A 36 51.11 3.52 21.99
C ARG A 36 50.05 4.62 22.03
N VAL A 37 50.42 5.80 22.60
CA VAL A 37 49.50 6.97 22.60
C VAL A 37 49.18 7.41 21.18
N HIS A 38 50.16 7.41 20.29
CA HIS A 38 49.94 7.77 18.89
C HIS A 38 49.00 6.76 18.19
N SER A 39 49.26 5.46 18.35
CA SER A 39 48.40 4.39 17.80
C SER A 39 46.98 4.41 18.38
N LEU A 40 46.82 4.72 19.68
CA LEU A 40 45.52 4.90 20.31
C LEU A 40 44.75 6.08 19.70
N LEU A 41 45.42 7.21 19.50
CA LEU A 41 44.82 8.39 18.87
C LEU A 41 44.39 8.09 17.41
N GLU A 42 45.25 7.41 16.65
CA GLU A 42 44.90 6.99 15.29
C GLU A 42 43.67 6.04 15.28
N ALA A 43 43.64 5.07 16.19
CA ALA A 43 42.50 4.14 16.33
C ALA A 43 41.20 4.87 16.69
N VAL A 44 41.26 5.79 17.68
CA VAL A 44 40.10 6.59 18.09
C VAL A 44 39.59 7.47 16.94
N LEU A 45 40.51 8.10 16.18
CA LEU A 45 40.16 8.93 15.04
C LEU A 45 39.57 8.11 13.88
N SER A 46 40.10 6.91 13.66
CA SER A 46 39.59 6.00 12.62
C SER A 46 38.16 5.54 12.93
N VAL A 47 37.95 5.03 14.14
CA VAL A 47 36.62 4.57 14.59
C VAL A 47 35.62 5.74 14.64
N GLY A 48 36.03 6.93 15.03
CA GLY A 48 35.16 8.09 15.10
C GLY A 48 34.76 8.74 13.77
N ARG A 49 35.34 8.32 12.64
CA ARG A 49 34.99 8.81 11.30
C ARG A 49 33.90 7.99 10.63
N GLU A 50 33.74 6.74 11.04
CA GLU A 50 32.75 5.86 10.49
C GLU A 50 31.36 6.20 11.06
N LEU A 51 30.34 6.13 10.20
CA LEU A 51 28.94 6.40 10.57
C LEU A 51 28.06 5.16 10.44
N ASP A 52 28.57 4.11 9.80
CA ASP A 52 27.93 2.81 9.72
C ASP A 52 28.23 2.00 10.97
N LEU A 53 27.21 1.58 11.71
CA LEU A 53 27.38 0.91 13.00
C LEU A 53 28.19 -0.39 12.89
N GLU A 54 27.96 -1.20 11.85
CA GLU A 54 28.69 -2.47 11.68
C GLU A 54 30.19 -2.20 11.45
N GLN A 55 30.51 -1.20 10.64
CA GLN A 55 31.91 -0.81 10.38
C GLN A 55 32.58 -0.21 11.62
N VAL A 56 31.83 0.59 12.41
CA VAL A 56 32.31 1.09 13.71
C VAL A 56 32.66 -0.07 14.63
N LEU A 57 31.74 -1.04 14.80
CA LEU A 57 31.95 -2.19 15.69
C LEU A 57 33.16 -3.03 15.24
N ARG A 58 33.29 -3.30 13.95
CA ARG A 58 34.42 -4.03 13.39
C ARG A 58 35.73 -3.29 13.59
N GLY A 59 35.77 -2.00 13.32
CA GLY A 59 36.94 -1.15 13.52
C GLY A 59 37.40 -1.09 14.99
N ILE A 60 36.46 -1.12 15.93
CA ILE A 60 36.77 -1.18 17.36
C ILE A 60 37.49 -2.49 17.71
N VAL A 61 36.99 -3.64 17.25
CA VAL A 61 37.59 -4.95 17.55
C VAL A 61 38.98 -5.07 16.94
N GLU A 62 39.15 -4.61 15.69
CA GLU A 62 40.45 -4.63 15.00
C GLU A 62 41.47 -3.72 15.70
N ALA A 63 41.08 -2.50 16.06
CA ALA A 63 41.92 -1.57 16.79
C ALA A 63 42.34 -2.12 18.17
N ALA A 64 41.40 -2.72 18.89
CA ALA A 64 41.67 -3.36 20.19
C ALA A 64 42.70 -4.48 20.07
N ALA A 65 42.57 -5.37 19.08
CA ALA A 65 43.52 -6.46 18.85
C ALA A 65 44.94 -5.95 18.56
N VAL A 66 45.05 -4.88 17.79
CA VAL A 66 46.36 -4.29 17.43
C VAL A 66 46.99 -3.56 18.61
N LEU A 67 46.23 -2.72 19.34
CA LEU A 67 46.75 -1.84 20.40
C LEU A 67 47.34 -2.63 21.57
N VAL A 68 46.73 -3.74 21.96
CA VAL A 68 47.21 -4.57 23.08
C VAL A 68 47.86 -5.88 22.61
N GLU A 69 48.19 -5.97 21.31
CA GLU A 69 48.86 -7.10 20.69
C GLU A 69 48.19 -8.46 21.01
N ALA A 70 46.85 -8.48 21.00
CA ALA A 70 46.09 -9.71 21.18
C ALA A 70 46.06 -10.54 19.90
N GLN A 71 46.02 -11.87 20.01
CA GLN A 71 45.88 -12.77 18.89
C GLN A 71 44.41 -12.84 18.45
N TYR A 72 43.50 -12.86 19.41
CA TYR A 72 42.06 -12.93 19.19
C TYR A 72 41.36 -11.77 19.91
N ALA A 73 40.41 -11.19 19.25
CA ALA A 73 39.55 -10.17 19.82
C ALA A 73 38.09 -10.42 19.44
N ALA A 74 37.18 -10.07 20.32
CA ALA A 74 35.75 -10.14 20.04
C ALA A 74 35.01 -8.98 20.72
N LEU A 75 33.88 -8.61 20.13
CA LEU A 75 32.91 -7.68 20.70
C LEU A 75 31.56 -8.40 20.79
N GLY A 76 31.04 -8.51 22.01
CA GLY A 76 29.71 -9.01 22.27
C GLY A 76 28.76 -7.87 22.54
N VAL A 77 27.71 -7.71 21.72
CA VAL A 77 26.63 -6.74 21.91
C VAL A 77 25.58 -7.34 22.84
N ILE A 78 25.21 -6.61 23.89
CA ILE A 78 24.18 -7.06 24.84
C ILE A 78 22.80 -6.85 24.23
N GLY A 79 21.98 -7.90 24.24
CA GLY A 79 20.62 -7.89 23.75
C GLY A 79 19.64 -7.05 24.58
N PRO A 80 18.42 -6.85 24.12
CA PRO A 80 17.40 -6.03 24.80
C PRO A 80 17.02 -6.55 26.19
N ASP A 81 17.23 -7.85 26.45
CA ASP A 81 16.97 -8.48 27.75
C ASP A 81 18.02 -8.14 28.81
N GLY A 82 19.13 -7.49 28.42
CA GLY A 82 20.24 -7.14 29.29
C GLY A 82 21.00 -8.34 29.87
N LYS A 83 20.76 -9.55 29.38
CA LYS A 83 21.29 -10.80 29.96
C LYS A 83 22.07 -11.65 28.99
N ARG A 84 21.77 -11.56 27.70
CA ARG A 84 22.39 -12.37 26.64
C ARG A 84 23.03 -11.48 25.60
N LEU A 85 23.95 -12.06 24.85
CA LEU A 85 24.53 -11.42 23.68
C LEU A 85 23.57 -11.58 22.49
N SER A 86 23.31 -10.50 21.78
CA SER A 86 22.52 -10.48 20.55
C SER A 86 23.39 -10.63 19.31
N GLU A 87 24.64 -10.11 19.38
CA GLU A 87 25.61 -10.15 18.29
C GLU A 87 27.00 -10.42 18.85
N PHE A 88 27.84 -11.07 18.03
CA PHE A 88 29.21 -11.40 18.43
C PHE A 88 30.14 -11.27 17.21
N LEU A 89 30.96 -10.22 17.22
CA LEU A 89 31.93 -9.97 16.16
C LEU A 89 33.30 -10.45 16.63
N THR A 90 34.04 -11.12 15.75
CA THR A 90 35.35 -11.69 16.09
C THR A 90 36.44 -11.27 15.10
N VAL A 91 37.66 -11.13 15.59
CA VAL A 91 38.88 -10.92 14.83
C VAL A 91 39.95 -11.92 15.26
N GLY A 92 40.69 -12.47 14.29
CA GLY A 92 41.72 -13.48 14.50
C GLY A 92 41.24 -14.92 14.31
N VAL A 93 39.94 -15.16 14.14
CA VAL A 93 39.34 -16.47 13.84
C VAL A 93 38.81 -16.45 12.42
N SER A 94 39.10 -17.46 11.61
CA SER A 94 38.60 -17.54 10.23
C SER A 94 37.13 -17.98 10.16
N ASP A 95 36.42 -17.63 9.07
CA ASP A 95 35.02 -18.02 8.87
C ASP A 95 34.82 -19.55 8.89
N GLU A 96 35.82 -20.30 8.38
CA GLU A 96 35.81 -21.76 8.43
C GLU A 96 35.87 -22.30 9.87
N GLN A 97 36.68 -21.66 10.72
CA GLN A 97 36.77 -21.99 12.15
C GLN A 97 35.50 -21.63 12.89
N ILE A 98 34.91 -20.45 12.62
CA ILE A 98 33.62 -20.02 13.17
C ILE A 98 32.54 -21.04 12.85
N ALA A 99 32.45 -21.48 11.59
CA ALA A 99 31.49 -22.49 11.16
C ALA A 99 31.68 -23.85 11.86
N ALA A 100 32.95 -24.22 12.14
CA ALA A 100 33.27 -25.45 12.85
C ALA A 100 33.00 -25.41 14.35
N ILE A 101 33.10 -24.23 14.99
CA ILE A 101 32.81 -24.01 16.42
C ILE A 101 31.30 -24.11 16.70
N GLY A 102 30.46 -23.63 15.77
CA GLY A 102 29.01 -23.66 15.89
C GLY A 102 28.39 -22.32 16.30
N PRO A 103 27.24 -22.32 17.02
CA PRO A 103 26.50 -21.10 17.30
C PRO A 103 27.30 -20.14 18.20
N TYR A 104 27.06 -18.85 18.03
CA TYR A 104 27.68 -17.81 18.84
C TYR A 104 27.37 -17.96 20.35
N PRO A 105 28.27 -17.49 21.24
CA PRO A 105 28.08 -17.59 22.68
C PRO A 105 26.87 -16.76 23.14
N GLU A 106 26.04 -17.34 23.98
CA GLU A 106 24.85 -16.66 24.54
C GLU A 106 25.17 -15.76 25.75
N GLY A 107 26.44 -15.63 26.15
CA GLY A 107 26.85 -14.82 27.31
C GLY A 107 26.90 -15.59 28.62
N HIS A 108 27.25 -16.88 28.59
CA HIS A 108 27.52 -17.70 29.79
C HIS A 108 29.02 -17.71 30.14
N GLY A 109 29.36 -18.08 31.35
CA GLY A 109 30.76 -18.17 31.77
C GLY A 109 31.42 -16.82 31.98
N ILE A 110 32.67 -16.68 31.56
CA ILE A 110 33.44 -15.42 31.67
C ILE A 110 32.80 -14.27 30.89
N LEU A 111 32.18 -14.55 29.75
CA LEU A 111 31.47 -13.54 28.97
C LEU A 111 30.25 -13.02 29.74
N GLY A 112 29.54 -13.90 30.45
CA GLY A 112 28.41 -13.54 31.31
C GLY A 112 28.81 -12.78 32.57
N GLU A 113 30.03 -13.03 33.11
CA GLU A 113 30.55 -12.26 34.24
C GLU A 113 30.62 -10.76 33.91
N LEU A 114 31.13 -10.41 32.75
CA LEU A 114 31.20 -9.02 32.30
C LEU A 114 29.83 -8.39 31.97
N ILE A 115 28.82 -9.22 31.70
CA ILE A 115 27.44 -8.73 31.56
C ILE A 115 26.85 -8.41 32.94
N SER A 116 27.08 -9.31 33.91
CA SER A 116 26.53 -9.19 35.26
C SER A 116 27.28 -8.18 36.14
N ASN A 117 28.60 -8.10 35.98
CA ASN A 117 29.50 -7.21 36.67
C ASN A 117 30.36 -6.46 35.63
N PRO A 118 29.89 -5.32 35.11
CA PRO A 118 30.53 -4.61 34.01
C PRO A 118 31.72 -3.77 34.43
N GLU A 119 32.74 -4.44 34.94
CA GLU A 119 34.03 -3.87 35.33
C GLU A 119 35.17 -4.56 34.56
N PRO A 120 36.30 -3.89 34.29
CA PRO A 120 37.43 -4.51 33.62
C PRO A 120 37.86 -5.80 34.32
N LEU A 121 38.05 -6.87 33.55
CA LEU A 121 38.44 -8.19 34.03
C LEU A 121 39.70 -8.66 33.31
N ARG A 122 40.78 -8.89 34.06
CA ARG A 122 42.03 -9.40 33.54
C ARG A 122 42.39 -10.74 34.20
N LEU A 123 42.61 -11.76 33.40
CA LEU A 123 42.90 -13.12 33.86
C LEU A 123 44.23 -13.61 33.25
N PRO A 124 45.20 -14.00 34.06
CA PRO A 124 46.41 -14.64 33.55
C PRO A 124 46.13 -16.01 32.97
N LYS A 125 45.04 -16.67 33.45
CA LYS A 125 44.62 -17.97 32.95
C LYS A 125 43.11 -18.16 33.12
N ILE A 126 42.41 -18.27 31.98
CA ILE A 126 40.95 -18.41 31.89
C ILE A 126 40.44 -19.58 32.69
N SER A 127 41.14 -20.74 32.63
CA SER A 127 40.70 -21.98 33.26
C SER A 127 40.73 -21.94 34.79
N GLU A 128 41.35 -20.97 35.40
CA GLU A 128 41.44 -20.80 36.86
C GLU A 128 40.30 -19.94 37.44
N HIS A 129 39.52 -19.27 36.59
CA HIS A 129 38.40 -18.44 37.03
C HIS A 129 37.17 -19.29 37.36
N PRO A 130 36.47 -19.05 38.51
CA PRO A 130 35.32 -19.85 38.94
C PRO A 130 34.17 -19.89 37.92
N ALA A 131 33.97 -18.85 37.16
CA ALA A 131 32.93 -18.78 36.08
C ALA A 131 33.36 -19.45 34.77
N SER A 132 34.55 -20.04 34.67
CA SER A 132 35.02 -20.68 33.44
C SER A 132 34.32 -22.01 33.21
N TYR A 133 33.63 -22.16 32.09
CA TYR A 133 32.98 -23.39 31.65
C TYR A 133 33.81 -24.21 30.64
N GLY A 134 35.01 -23.72 30.26
CA GLY A 134 35.77 -24.25 29.15
C GLY A 134 35.28 -23.74 27.78
N PHE A 135 35.80 -24.35 26.71
CA PHE A 135 35.52 -23.96 25.35
C PHE A 135 34.77 -25.04 24.57
N PRO A 136 33.94 -24.70 23.60
CA PRO A 136 33.30 -25.69 22.74
C PRO A 136 34.32 -26.44 21.88
N ALA A 137 33.87 -27.52 21.23
CA ALA A 137 34.70 -28.29 20.31
C ALA A 137 35.21 -27.39 19.16
N HIS A 138 36.44 -27.64 18.71
CA HIS A 138 37.13 -26.90 17.63
C HIS A 138 37.48 -25.43 17.96
N HIS A 139 37.18 -24.94 19.16
CA HIS A 139 37.59 -23.62 19.60
C HIS A 139 39.11 -23.57 19.77
N PRO A 140 39.80 -22.51 19.29
CA PRO A 140 41.22 -22.33 19.53
C PRO A 140 41.52 -22.26 21.03
N PRO A 141 42.65 -22.82 21.49
CA PRO A 141 43.03 -22.75 22.90
C PRO A 141 43.28 -21.30 23.29
N MET A 142 42.70 -20.87 24.39
CA MET A 142 42.86 -19.52 24.94
C MET A 142 43.19 -19.61 26.42
N ASN A 143 44.24 -18.88 26.85
CA ASN A 143 44.74 -18.90 28.22
C ASN A 143 44.60 -17.52 28.86
N THR A 144 45.20 -16.49 28.28
CA THR A 144 45.15 -15.12 28.84
C THR A 144 43.92 -14.38 28.38
N PHE A 145 43.37 -13.53 29.24
CA PHE A 145 42.12 -12.81 28.95
C PHE A 145 42.17 -11.40 29.49
N LEU A 146 41.66 -10.46 28.71
CA LEU A 146 41.35 -9.11 29.09
C LEU A 146 39.97 -8.72 28.52
N GLY A 147 39.03 -8.38 29.41
CA GLY A 147 37.70 -7.94 29.02
C GLY A 147 37.39 -6.56 29.59
N VAL A 148 36.79 -5.69 28.79
CA VAL A 148 36.34 -4.37 29.25
C VAL A 148 34.95 -4.06 28.73
N PRO A 149 34.08 -3.40 29.55
CA PRO A 149 32.75 -3.00 29.09
C PRO A 149 32.84 -1.76 28.19
N ILE A 150 32.00 -1.73 27.14
CA ILE A 150 31.75 -0.53 26.36
C ILE A 150 30.44 0.09 26.87
N ARG A 151 30.53 1.34 27.33
CA ARG A 151 29.36 2.08 27.81
C ARG A 151 28.97 3.14 26.81
N VAL A 152 27.69 3.18 26.52
CA VAL A 152 27.06 4.26 25.75
C VAL A 152 26.20 5.05 26.73
N ARG A 153 26.62 6.28 27.04
CA ARG A 153 26.03 7.06 28.14
C ARG A 153 26.11 6.26 29.47
N ASP A 154 24.98 5.98 30.11
CA ASP A 154 24.89 5.27 31.38
C ASP A 154 24.58 3.76 31.25
N GLN A 155 24.50 3.24 30.03
CA GLN A 155 24.16 1.84 29.76
C GLN A 155 25.34 1.08 29.17
N VAL A 156 25.50 -0.16 29.57
CA VAL A 156 26.46 -1.08 28.95
C VAL A 156 25.89 -1.57 27.62
N PHE A 157 26.56 -1.17 26.53
CA PHE A 157 26.20 -1.57 25.19
C PHE A 157 26.68 -2.99 24.85
N GLY A 158 27.87 -3.31 25.32
CA GLY A 158 28.53 -4.56 25.04
C GLY A 158 29.87 -4.65 25.74
N ASN A 159 30.63 -5.69 25.45
CA ASN A 159 31.93 -5.93 26.03
C ASN A 159 32.97 -6.25 24.95
N LEU A 160 34.18 -5.73 25.10
CA LEU A 160 35.35 -6.15 24.35
C LEU A 160 36.05 -7.30 25.10
N TYR A 161 36.39 -8.34 24.38
CA TYR A 161 37.09 -9.54 24.87
C TYR A 161 38.36 -9.76 24.05
N LEU A 162 39.50 -9.82 24.72
CA LEU A 162 40.79 -10.06 24.11
C LEU A 162 41.45 -11.27 24.75
N THR A 163 42.03 -12.11 23.91
CA THR A 163 42.70 -13.33 24.40
C THR A 163 44.01 -13.56 23.68
N GLU A 164 44.92 -14.31 24.32
CA GLU A 164 46.25 -14.66 23.83
C GLU A 164 47.09 -13.45 23.44
N LYS A 165 47.70 -12.80 24.46
CA LYS A 165 48.69 -11.77 24.19
C LYS A 165 49.88 -12.35 23.42
N ARG A 166 50.25 -11.70 22.32
CA ARG A 166 51.31 -12.17 21.45
C ARG A 166 52.64 -12.26 22.20
N GLY A 167 53.50 -13.20 21.80
CA GLY A 167 54.77 -13.43 22.48
C GLY A 167 54.66 -14.22 23.79
N GLY A 168 53.50 -14.77 24.13
CA GLY A 168 53.29 -15.59 25.34
C GLY A 168 53.27 -14.79 26.66
N ALA A 169 53.16 -13.47 26.58
CA ALA A 169 53.05 -12.55 27.72
C ALA A 169 51.61 -12.56 28.30
N GLN A 170 51.46 -12.03 29.51
CA GLN A 170 50.16 -11.76 30.11
C GLN A 170 49.78 -10.28 29.84
N PHE A 171 48.47 -10.00 29.81
CA PHE A 171 47.98 -8.63 29.77
C PHE A 171 48.34 -7.91 31.10
N ASP A 172 48.80 -6.68 31.01
CA ASP A 172 49.21 -5.87 32.15
C ASP A 172 48.26 -4.67 32.42
N ASP A 173 48.57 -3.83 33.41
CA ASP A 173 47.74 -2.68 33.77
C ASP A 173 47.74 -1.61 32.67
N GLU A 174 48.81 -1.52 31.85
CA GLU A 174 48.87 -0.60 30.74
C GLU A 174 47.96 -1.03 29.59
N ASP A 175 47.89 -2.34 29.28
CA ASP A 175 46.96 -2.91 28.30
C ASP A 175 45.51 -2.64 28.71
N GLU A 176 45.17 -2.85 29.99
CA GLU A 176 43.84 -2.57 30.55
C GLU A 176 43.46 -1.09 30.44
N SER A 177 44.40 -0.18 30.75
CA SER A 177 44.18 1.26 30.63
C SER A 177 43.97 1.71 29.17
N VAL A 178 44.77 1.19 28.25
CA VAL A 178 44.65 1.48 26.81
C VAL A 178 43.31 0.99 26.27
N LEU A 179 42.95 -0.26 26.60
CA LEU A 179 41.69 -0.85 26.15
C LEU A 179 40.46 -0.17 26.74
N SER A 180 40.53 0.22 28.04
CA SER A 180 39.48 0.99 28.71
C SER A 180 39.29 2.37 28.05
N THR A 181 40.38 3.03 27.67
CA THR A 181 40.32 4.32 26.96
C THR A 181 39.71 4.16 25.57
N LEU A 182 40.07 3.09 24.83
CA LEU A 182 39.44 2.77 23.55
C LEU A 182 37.94 2.45 23.73
N ALA A 183 37.54 1.72 24.78
CA ALA A 183 36.16 1.42 25.06
C ALA A 183 35.30 2.64 25.32
N VAL A 184 35.83 3.67 25.98
CA VAL A 184 35.15 4.98 26.15
C VAL A 184 34.96 5.67 24.81
N ALA A 185 36.01 5.73 23.98
CA ALA A 185 35.91 6.33 22.64
C ALA A 185 34.95 5.55 21.74
N ALA A 186 34.96 4.20 21.83
CA ALA A 186 34.04 3.31 21.15
C ALA A 186 32.57 3.59 21.52
N GLY A 187 32.28 3.82 22.81
CA GLY A 187 30.95 4.20 23.27
C GLY A 187 30.44 5.49 22.61
N VAL A 188 31.29 6.49 22.46
CA VAL A 188 30.94 7.75 21.77
C VAL A 188 30.70 7.51 20.28
N ALA A 189 31.54 6.70 19.60
CA ALA A 189 31.41 6.42 18.19
C ALA A 189 30.12 5.62 17.89
N ILE A 190 29.81 4.64 18.73
CA ILE A 190 28.57 3.85 18.66
C ILE A 190 27.33 4.74 18.86
N ASP A 191 27.34 5.65 19.84
CA ASP A 191 26.22 6.60 20.06
C ASP A 191 26.03 7.49 18.84
N ASN A 192 27.10 8.00 18.26
CA ASN A 192 27.08 8.83 17.07
C ASN A 192 26.53 8.07 15.84
N ALA A 193 26.98 6.83 15.59
CA ALA A 193 26.51 6.01 14.50
C ALA A 193 25.00 5.71 14.65
N ARG A 194 24.53 5.35 15.84
CA ARG A 194 23.11 5.12 16.12
C ARG A 194 22.26 6.38 15.90
N LEU A 195 22.72 7.53 16.40
CA LEU A 195 22.03 8.81 16.19
C LEU A 195 21.97 9.19 14.71
N TYR A 196 23.04 8.91 13.97
CA TYR A 196 23.08 9.15 12.53
C TYR A 196 22.10 8.24 11.79
N GLU A 197 22.09 6.94 12.08
CA GLU A 197 21.13 6.00 11.49
C GLU A 197 19.67 6.40 11.79
N GLU A 198 19.38 6.78 13.04
CA GLU A 198 18.05 7.24 13.43
C GLU A 198 17.66 8.52 12.68
N SER A 199 18.60 9.47 12.54
CA SER A 199 18.39 10.70 11.78
C SER A 199 18.11 10.41 10.29
N GLN A 200 18.91 9.54 9.68
CA GLN A 200 18.73 9.11 8.29
C GLN A 200 17.38 8.39 8.07
N ARG A 201 16.97 7.55 9.03
CA ARG A 201 15.67 6.88 9.00
C ARG A 201 14.54 7.89 9.08
N ARG A 202 14.64 8.87 9.98
CA ARG A 202 13.64 9.95 10.12
C ARG A 202 13.55 10.81 8.87
N GLU A 203 14.70 11.17 8.27
CA GLU A 203 14.72 11.93 7.00
C GLU A 203 14.04 11.17 5.86
N ARG A 204 14.30 9.87 5.72
CA ARG A 204 13.62 9.01 4.71
C ARG A 204 12.10 9.00 4.91
N TRP A 205 11.63 8.91 6.17
CA TRP A 205 10.20 8.99 6.49
C TRP A 205 9.56 10.33 6.10
N VAL A 206 10.24 11.44 6.44
CA VAL A 206 9.73 12.79 6.10
C VAL A 206 9.68 12.97 4.59
N ARG A 207 10.69 12.52 3.87
CA ARG A 207 10.74 12.58 2.40
C ARG A 207 9.61 11.75 1.77
N ALA A 208 9.43 10.52 2.20
CA ALA A 208 8.35 9.65 1.72
C ALA A 208 6.96 10.26 1.96
N SER A 209 6.75 10.86 3.13
CA SER A 209 5.51 11.56 3.47
C SER A 209 5.26 12.79 2.57
N ALA A 210 6.31 13.56 2.28
CA ALA A 210 6.24 14.70 1.37
C ALA A 210 5.92 14.27 -0.07
N GLU A 211 6.50 13.16 -0.54
CA GLU A 211 6.22 12.61 -1.86
C GLU A 211 4.75 12.16 -2.01
N ILE A 212 4.19 11.50 -1.00
CA ILE A 212 2.75 11.14 -0.98
C ILE A 212 1.89 12.40 -1.06
N THR A 213 2.20 13.41 -0.23
CA THR A 213 1.46 14.67 -0.23
C THR A 213 1.56 15.38 -1.59
N HIS A 214 2.74 15.38 -2.21
CA HIS A 214 2.93 15.96 -3.54
C HIS A 214 2.15 15.22 -4.62
N SER A 215 2.19 13.88 -4.63
CA SER A 215 1.43 13.04 -5.56
C SER A 215 -0.07 13.33 -5.49
N LEU A 216 -0.59 13.54 -4.27
CA LEU A 216 -1.98 13.93 -4.05
C LEU A 216 -2.31 15.31 -4.59
N MET A 217 -1.45 16.31 -4.29
CA MET A 217 -1.67 17.69 -4.76
C MET A 217 -1.59 17.80 -6.27
N SER A 218 -0.78 16.98 -6.93
CA SER A 218 -0.66 16.92 -8.40
C SER A 218 -1.80 16.18 -9.08
N GLY A 219 -2.73 15.57 -8.32
CA GLY A 219 -3.90 14.90 -8.86
C GLY A 219 -3.64 13.51 -9.40
N SER A 220 -2.64 12.82 -8.87
CA SER A 220 -2.38 11.42 -9.24
C SER A 220 -3.59 10.53 -8.97
N PRO A 221 -3.86 9.54 -9.82
CA PRO A 221 -4.92 8.57 -9.60
C PRO A 221 -4.72 7.81 -8.28
N ARG A 222 -5.83 7.42 -7.63
CA ARG A 222 -5.82 6.67 -6.35
C ARG A 222 -4.85 5.48 -6.38
N GLY A 223 -4.86 4.69 -7.45
CA GLY A 223 -3.99 3.51 -7.58
C GLY A 223 -2.50 3.85 -7.57
N GLU A 224 -2.09 4.97 -8.15
CA GLU A 224 -0.69 5.43 -8.10
C GLU A 224 -0.28 5.85 -6.69
N VAL A 225 -1.18 6.53 -5.97
CA VAL A 225 -0.94 6.93 -4.58
C VAL A 225 -0.77 5.69 -3.68
N LEU A 226 -1.63 4.67 -3.82
CA LEU A 226 -1.53 3.41 -3.07
C LEU A 226 -0.25 2.65 -3.40
N SER A 227 0.17 2.63 -4.66
CA SER A 227 1.43 2.01 -5.08
C SER A 227 2.64 2.75 -4.50
N LEU A 228 2.61 4.08 -4.47
CA LEU A 228 3.64 4.89 -3.83
C LEU A 228 3.73 4.62 -2.32
N ILE A 229 2.58 4.53 -1.64
CA ILE A 229 2.52 4.17 -0.20
C ILE A 229 3.16 2.81 0.03
N ALA A 230 2.80 1.78 -0.76
CA ALA A 230 3.36 0.44 -0.64
C ALA A 230 4.89 0.44 -0.88
N GLU A 231 5.35 1.12 -1.92
CA GLU A 231 6.77 1.16 -2.30
C GLU A 231 7.61 1.85 -1.22
N ARG A 232 7.20 3.01 -0.72
CA ARG A 232 7.93 3.75 0.30
C ARG A 232 7.93 3.02 1.65
N ALA A 233 6.78 2.44 2.05
CA ALA A 233 6.71 1.63 3.26
C ALA A 233 7.66 0.41 3.17
N ARG A 234 7.69 -0.27 2.00
CA ARG A 234 8.59 -1.40 1.74
C ARG A 234 10.06 -1.01 1.87
N GLU A 235 10.47 0.06 1.19
CA GLU A 235 11.87 0.54 1.19
C GLU A 235 12.34 0.91 2.59
N ILE A 236 11.54 1.69 3.33
CA ILE A 236 11.93 2.20 4.66
C ILE A 236 11.93 1.09 5.70
N ALA A 237 10.99 0.14 5.61
CA ALA A 237 10.91 -0.99 6.53
C ALA A 237 11.88 -2.14 6.22
N GLY A 238 12.60 -2.06 5.07
CA GLY A 238 13.45 -3.15 4.60
C GLY A 238 12.66 -4.43 4.34
N ALA A 239 11.41 -4.29 3.85
CA ALA A 239 10.54 -5.42 3.57
C ALA A 239 10.77 -5.98 2.16
N ALA A 240 10.60 -7.29 1.99
CA ALA A 240 10.65 -7.97 0.70
C ALA A 240 9.35 -7.77 -0.09
N LEU A 241 8.21 -7.69 0.62
CA LEU A 241 6.88 -7.49 0.07
C LEU A 241 6.13 -6.41 0.87
N ALA A 242 5.43 -5.54 0.17
CA ALA A 242 4.43 -4.63 0.74
C ALA A 242 3.11 -4.77 0.00
N VAL A 243 2.02 -4.81 0.77
CA VAL A 243 0.65 -4.93 0.25
C VAL A 243 -0.21 -3.84 0.88
N VAL A 244 -1.02 -3.16 0.08
CA VAL A 244 -2.05 -2.23 0.56
C VAL A 244 -3.42 -2.83 0.28
N ALA A 245 -4.15 -3.14 1.35
CA ALA A 245 -5.50 -3.67 1.31
C ALA A 245 -6.50 -2.62 1.79
N VAL A 246 -7.62 -2.46 1.08
CA VAL A 246 -8.67 -1.49 1.38
C VAL A 246 -10.02 -2.17 1.57
N PRO A 247 -10.91 -1.64 2.41
CA PRO A 247 -12.22 -2.24 2.64
C PRO A 247 -13.10 -2.16 1.39
N MET A 248 -13.83 -3.23 1.13
CA MET A 248 -14.88 -3.28 0.12
C MET A 248 -16.23 -3.00 0.78
N ALA A 249 -17.01 -2.08 0.21
CA ALA A 249 -18.29 -1.68 0.78
C ALA A 249 -19.21 -2.88 1.06
N ASP A 250 -19.77 -2.97 2.26
CA ASP A 250 -20.79 -3.91 2.72
C ASP A 250 -20.47 -5.43 2.63
N THR A 251 -19.20 -5.81 2.45
CA THR A 251 -18.85 -7.23 2.24
C THR A 251 -18.11 -7.88 3.40
N GLY A 252 -17.64 -7.11 4.40
CA GLY A 252 -16.80 -7.63 5.48
C GLY A 252 -15.45 -8.18 4.97
N THR A 253 -14.97 -7.67 3.83
CA THR A 253 -13.73 -8.08 3.18
C THR A 253 -12.85 -6.89 2.83
N LEU A 254 -11.56 -7.16 2.65
CA LEU A 254 -10.55 -6.22 2.19
C LEU A 254 -10.02 -6.67 0.84
N THR A 255 -9.84 -5.76 -0.11
CA THR A 255 -9.23 -6.06 -1.42
C THR A 255 -7.81 -5.50 -1.47
N VAL A 256 -6.87 -6.29 -1.97
CA VAL A 256 -5.51 -5.86 -2.25
C VAL A 256 -5.51 -4.99 -3.51
N GLU A 257 -5.48 -3.67 -3.35
CA GLU A 257 -5.41 -2.73 -4.48
C GLU A 257 -3.99 -2.52 -4.99
N SER A 258 -2.99 -2.62 -4.11
CA SER A 258 -1.58 -2.48 -4.50
C SER A 258 -0.70 -3.50 -3.80
N ALA A 259 0.26 -4.06 -4.53
CA ALA A 259 1.31 -4.91 -4.02
C ALA A 259 2.63 -4.59 -4.75
N VAL A 260 3.74 -4.53 -3.99
CA VAL A 260 5.07 -4.17 -4.49
C VAL A 260 6.13 -5.06 -3.82
N GLY A 261 7.05 -5.59 -4.61
CA GLY A 261 8.13 -6.46 -4.13
C GLY A 261 8.01 -7.89 -4.62
N GLN A 262 8.46 -8.84 -3.79
CA GLN A 262 8.51 -10.26 -4.13
C GLN A 262 7.10 -10.79 -4.38
N GLU A 263 6.87 -11.42 -5.55
CA GLU A 263 5.59 -12.01 -5.97
C GLU A 263 4.39 -11.04 -5.90
N ALA A 264 4.62 -9.74 -6.05
CA ALA A 264 3.59 -8.71 -5.92
C ALA A 264 2.35 -8.96 -6.81
N GLU A 265 2.55 -9.45 -8.05
CA GLU A 265 1.47 -9.71 -9.00
C GLU A 265 0.51 -10.80 -8.52
N SER A 266 1.00 -11.80 -7.77
CA SER A 266 0.15 -12.87 -7.22
C SER A 266 -0.74 -12.40 -6.07
N HIS A 267 -0.41 -11.26 -5.46
CA HIS A 267 -1.16 -10.70 -4.34
C HIS A 267 -2.16 -9.63 -4.77
N ARG A 268 -1.97 -9.00 -5.93
CA ARG A 268 -2.86 -7.94 -6.42
C ARG A 268 -4.24 -8.47 -6.77
N GLY A 269 -5.28 -7.79 -6.30
CA GLY A 269 -6.67 -8.18 -6.53
C GLY A 269 -7.21 -9.28 -5.60
N LEU A 270 -6.39 -9.79 -4.67
CA LEU A 270 -6.86 -10.77 -3.69
C LEU A 270 -7.90 -10.14 -2.76
N VAL A 271 -8.91 -10.92 -2.41
CA VAL A 271 -9.94 -10.56 -1.44
C VAL A 271 -9.66 -11.29 -0.13
N LEU A 272 -9.45 -10.53 0.93
CA LEU A 272 -9.09 -11.02 2.26
C LEU A 272 -10.28 -10.80 3.21
N PRO A 273 -10.70 -11.80 4.00
CA PRO A 273 -11.73 -11.60 5.01
C PRO A 273 -11.21 -10.70 6.13
N VAL A 274 -12.10 -9.89 6.70
CA VAL A 274 -11.77 -9.11 7.90
C VAL A 274 -11.61 -10.04 9.09
N GLU A 275 -12.46 -11.05 9.24
CA GLU A 275 -12.32 -12.05 10.27
C GLU A 275 -11.34 -13.15 9.86
N GLY A 276 -10.36 -13.45 10.73
CA GLY A 276 -9.44 -14.56 10.57
C GLY A 276 -8.18 -14.26 9.73
N SER A 277 -8.04 -13.06 9.12
CA SER A 277 -6.80 -12.69 8.43
C SER A 277 -5.92 -11.74 9.25
N LEU A 278 -4.59 -11.77 9.00
CA LEU A 278 -3.63 -10.88 9.66
C LEU A 278 -3.95 -9.40 9.35
N VAL A 279 -4.27 -9.12 8.09
CA VAL A 279 -4.66 -7.79 7.61
C VAL A 279 -5.98 -7.34 8.22
N GLY A 280 -6.97 -8.25 8.28
CA GLY A 280 -8.26 -7.98 8.90
C GLY A 280 -8.19 -7.78 10.41
N ALA A 281 -7.29 -8.49 11.09
CA ALA A 281 -7.04 -8.29 12.52
C ALA A 281 -6.53 -6.87 12.81
N ALA A 282 -5.59 -6.35 11.98
CA ALA A 282 -5.10 -4.98 12.11
C ALA A 282 -6.18 -3.94 11.76
N PHE A 283 -7.02 -4.24 10.76
CA PHE A 283 -8.15 -3.39 10.37
C PHE A 283 -9.16 -3.25 11.50
N SER A 284 -9.60 -4.38 12.08
CA SER A 284 -10.62 -4.40 13.15
C SER A 284 -10.11 -3.81 14.47
N ALA A 285 -8.84 -4.08 14.81
CA ALA A 285 -8.23 -3.57 16.04
C ALA A 285 -7.82 -2.10 15.95
N ALA A 286 -7.78 -1.50 14.75
CA ALA A 286 -7.20 -0.19 14.48
C ALA A 286 -5.80 -0.01 15.11
N SER A 287 -5.03 -1.10 15.19
CA SER A 287 -3.70 -1.17 15.80
C SER A 287 -2.81 -2.14 15.04
N PRO A 288 -1.48 -1.99 15.11
CA PRO A 288 -0.56 -2.89 14.42
C PRO A 288 -0.68 -4.32 14.92
N VAL A 289 -0.60 -5.27 14.00
CA VAL A 289 -0.56 -6.71 14.31
C VAL A 289 0.67 -7.32 13.66
N THR A 290 1.47 -8.05 14.45
CA THR A 290 2.69 -8.68 13.99
C THR A 290 2.54 -10.19 13.87
N SER A 291 3.35 -10.77 12.98
CA SER A 291 3.58 -12.21 12.88
C SER A 291 5.08 -12.49 12.84
N PRO A 292 5.59 -13.41 13.64
CA PRO A 292 7.01 -13.78 13.60
C PRO A 292 7.38 -14.55 12.32
N ASP A 293 6.41 -15.22 11.72
CA ASP A 293 6.59 -15.97 10.46
C ASP A 293 5.24 -16.10 9.74
N VAL A 294 5.07 -15.32 8.69
CA VAL A 294 3.83 -15.28 7.90
C VAL A 294 3.52 -16.61 7.22
N SER A 295 4.54 -17.41 6.93
CA SER A 295 4.39 -18.73 6.28
C SER A 295 3.79 -19.80 7.20
N ARG A 296 3.82 -19.57 8.52
CA ARG A 296 3.30 -20.46 9.56
C ARG A 296 2.12 -19.87 10.34
N ASP A 297 1.73 -18.66 10.04
CA ASP A 297 0.63 -17.99 10.73
C ASP A 297 -0.70 -18.41 10.09
N GLU A 298 -1.57 -19.04 10.85
CA GLU A 298 -2.90 -19.51 10.40
C GLU A 298 -3.75 -18.37 9.81
N ARG A 299 -3.51 -17.13 10.25
CA ARG A 299 -4.16 -15.92 9.73
C ARG A 299 -3.68 -15.51 8.32
N SER A 300 -2.64 -16.14 7.80
CA SER A 300 -2.10 -15.89 6.47
C SER A 300 -2.68 -16.82 5.40
N GLU A 301 -3.38 -17.90 5.80
CA GLU A 301 -3.91 -18.92 4.91
C GLU A 301 -5.30 -18.61 4.33
N VAL A 302 -5.92 -17.51 4.76
CA VAL A 302 -7.34 -17.24 4.44
C VAL A 302 -7.46 -16.33 3.22
N GLY A 303 -7.64 -16.93 2.05
CA GLY A 303 -8.13 -16.27 0.84
C GLY A 303 -9.57 -16.69 0.55
N VAL A 304 -10.52 -15.76 0.45
CA VAL A 304 -11.87 -16.04 -0.04
C VAL A 304 -11.86 -15.95 -1.57
N PRO A 305 -12.40 -16.95 -2.30
CA PRO A 305 -12.53 -16.82 -3.74
C PRO A 305 -13.47 -15.65 -4.07
N PRO A 306 -13.17 -14.86 -5.12
CA PRO A 306 -14.05 -13.79 -5.55
C PRO A 306 -15.43 -14.33 -5.88
N ALA A 307 -16.48 -13.60 -5.52
CA ALA A 307 -17.86 -13.93 -5.88
C ALA A 307 -17.95 -14.14 -7.41
N LYS A 308 -18.73 -15.15 -7.82
CA LYS A 308 -18.88 -15.62 -9.20
C LYS A 308 -18.89 -14.48 -10.22
N GLY A 309 -17.90 -14.43 -11.11
CA GLY A 309 -17.87 -13.49 -12.24
C GLY A 309 -16.49 -13.06 -12.72
N TRP A 310 -15.42 -13.30 -11.95
CA TRP A 310 -14.04 -13.05 -12.39
C TRP A 310 -13.33 -14.39 -12.55
N GLY A 311 -12.63 -14.55 -13.67
CA GLY A 311 -12.03 -15.82 -14.10
C GLY A 311 -11.32 -16.54 -12.96
N SER A 312 -11.39 -17.86 -12.97
CA SER A 312 -10.89 -18.79 -11.97
C SER A 312 -9.46 -18.47 -11.49
N VAL A 313 -9.35 -17.67 -10.44
CA VAL A 313 -8.14 -17.62 -9.64
C VAL A 313 -8.30 -18.69 -8.56
N SER A 314 -7.47 -19.70 -8.60
CA SER A 314 -7.43 -20.80 -7.65
C SER A 314 -7.27 -20.22 -6.23
N ALA A 315 -8.27 -20.42 -5.38
CA ALA A 315 -8.16 -20.19 -3.95
C ALA A 315 -7.29 -21.33 -3.37
N GLY A 316 -5.96 -21.14 -3.45
CA GLY A 316 -5.01 -21.90 -2.66
C GLY A 316 -4.64 -21.09 -1.42
N PRO A 317 -4.13 -21.72 -0.36
CA PRO A 317 -3.55 -20.98 0.74
C PRO A 317 -2.52 -20.00 0.17
N GLN A 318 -2.53 -18.74 0.67
CA GLN A 318 -1.51 -17.78 0.26
C GLN A 318 -0.15 -18.37 0.64
N SER A 319 0.59 -18.81 -0.33
CA SER A 319 1.95 -19.26 -0.13
C SER A 319 2.84 -18.03 -0.12
N PHE A 320 3.55 -17.81 0.99
CA PHE A 320 4.59 -16.81 1.12
C PHE A 320 5.97 -17.48 1.08
N PRO A 321 6.38 -18.08 -0.07
CA PRO A 321 7.64 -18.81 -0.15
C PRO A 321 8.81 -17.87 0.05
N GLY A 322 9.69 -18.20 1.00
CA GLY A 322 10.87 -17.38 1.31
C GLY A 322 10.59 -16.11 2.10
N LEU A 323 9.34 -15.89 2.53
CA LEU A 323 8.93 -14.79 3.40
C LEU A 323 8.80 -15.27 4.85
N GLY A 324 8.99 -14.37 5.81
CA GLY A 324 9.07 -14.65 7.25
C GLY A 324 8.31 -13.60 8.09
N PRO A 325 9.00 -12.78 8.89
CA PRO A 325 8.35 -11.83 9.77
C PRO A 325 7.50 -10.81 9.04
N ALA A 326 6.30 -10.53 9.58
CA ALA A 326 5.35 -9.59 9.00
C ALA A 326 4.78 -8.62 10.03
N VAL A 327 4.36 -7.44 9.55
CA VAL A 327 3.57 -6.47 10.32
C VAL A 327 2.46 -5.91 9.44
N ALA A 328 1.24 -5.92 9.95
CA ALA A 328 0.08 -5.27 9.37
C ALA A 328 -0.20 -3.98 10.14
N VAL A 329 -0.18 -2.84 9.45
CA VAL A 329 -0.35 -1.50 10.04
C VAL A 329 -1.60 -0.86 9.48
N PRO A 330 -2.57 -0.41 10.32
CA PRO A 330 -3.78 0.23 9.84
C PRO A 330 -3.50 1.61 9.23
N ILE A 331 -4.14 1.92 8.12
CA ILE A 331 -4.15 3.24 7.49
C ILE A 331 -5.30 4.05 8.08
N GLY A 332 -5.02 4.85 9.11
CA GLY A 332 -6.00 5.59 9.88
C GLY A 332 -6.11 5.13 11.32
N THR A 333 -6.99 5.76 12.09
CA THR A 333 -7.17 5.49 13.54
C THR A 333 -8.65 5.39 13.88
N GLY A 334 -8.98 4.56 14.87
CA GLY A 334 -10.35 4.37 15.36
C GLY A 334 -11.30 3.95 14.23
N ASP A 335 -12.49 4.58 14.18
CA ASP A 335 -13.51 4.31 13.15
C ASP A 335 -13.13 4.83 11.74
N GLY A 336 -12.01 5.53 11.62
CA GLY A 336 -11.49 6.10 10.37
C GLY A 336 -10.43 5.24 9.66
N VAL A 337 -10.32 3.94 9.95
CA VAL A 337 -9.40 3.05 9.24
C VAL A 337 -9.87 2.85 7.80
N ARG A 338 -9.04 3.28 6.85
CA ARG A 338 -9.33 3.25 5.40
C ARG A 338 -8.67 2.10 4.67
N GLY A 339 -7.81 1.35 5.36
CA GLY A 339 -7.10 0.22 4.81
C GLY A 339 -6.00 -0.27 5.74
N VAL A 340 -5.18 -1.17 5.25
CA VAL A 340 -4.03 -1.76 5.98
C VAL A 340 -2.84 -1.87 5.04
N VAL A 341 -1.66 -1.52 5.55
CA VAL A 341 -0.38 -1.84 4.90
C VAL A 341 0.19 -3.09 5.57
N LEU A 342 0.38 -4.15 4.81
CA LEU A 342 1.09 -5.35 5.24
C LEU A 342 2.52 -5.28 4.70
N LEU A 343 3.50 -5.43 5.57
CA LEU A 343 4.92 -5.48 5.25
C LEU A 343 5.49 -6.83 5.68
N VAL A 344 6.18 -7.51 4.79
CA VAL A 344 6.74 -8.84 5.02
C VAL A 344 8.22 -8.85 4.69
N ARG A 345 9.06 -9.34 5.61
CA ARG A 345 10.50 -9.53 5.42
C ARG A 345 10.80 -10.92 4.86
N GLU A 346 12.00 -11.10 4.31
CA GLU A 346 12.51 -12.42 3.94
C GLU A 346 12.60 -13.34 5.16
N ALA A 347 12.49 -14.64 4.92
CA ALA A 347 12.67 -15.66 5.95
C ALA A 347 14.07 -15.57 6.58
N GLY A 348 14.13 -15.72 7.91
CA GLY A 348 15.38 -15.62 8.67
C GLY A 348 15.80 -14.19 9.05
N ARG A 349 15.07 -13.15 8.63
CA ARG A 349 15.26 -11.79 9.13
C ARG A 349 14.66 -11.61 10.52
N THR A 350 15.09 -10.55 11.20
CA THR A 350 14.57 -10.17 12.54
C THR A 350 13.10 -9.78 12.47
N VAL A 351 12.34 -10.06 13.54
CA VAL A 351 10.96 -9.59 13.70
C VAL A 351 10.90 -8.06 13.77
N PHE A 352 9.75 -7.49 13.41
CA PHE A 352 9.52 -6.05 13.54
C PHE A 352 9.45 -5.67 15.03
N THR A 353 10.26 -4.68 15.42
CA THR A 353 10.29 -4.15 16.78
C THR A 353 9.30 -2.98 16.96
N GLU A 354 8.93 -2.67 18.20
CA GLU A 354 8.05 -1.50 18.49
C GLU A 354 8.65 -0.19 17.96
N GLN A 355 9.98 -0.03 18.05
CA GLN A 355 10.70 1.15 17.54
C GLN A 355 10.63 1.30 16.01
N GLU A 356 10.46 0.20 15.29
CA GLU A 356 10.26 0.21 13.84
C GLU A 356 8.78 0.42 13.46
N ILE A 357 7.85 -0.04 14.30
CA ILE A 357 6.40 0.04 14.06
C ILE A 357 5.87 1.47 14.30
N GLU A 358 6.37 2.18 15.30
CA GLU A 358 5.90 3.53 15.63
C GLU A 358 6.02 4.54 14.46
N PRO A 359 7.16 4.64 13.73
CA PRO A 359 7.23 5.46 12.53
C PRO A 359 6.30 5.01 11.39
N LEU A 360 6.07 3.69 11.25
CA LEU A 360 5.13 3.13 10.27
C LEU A 360 3.69 3.58 10.54
N LEU A 361 3.28 3.64 11.82
CA LEU A 361 1.99 4.19 12.22
C LEU A 361 1.83 5.66 11.83
N GLY A 362 2.88 6.47 12.08
CA GLY A 362 2.90 7.88 11.68
C GLY A 362 2.73 8.05 10.17
N PHE A 363 3.44 7.22 9.37
CA PHE A 363 3.34 7.20 7.92
C PHE A 363 1.94 6.75 7.44
N ALA A 364 1.41 5.67 8.02
CA ALA A 364 0.08 5.17 7.71
C ALA A 364 -1.03 6.20 8.06
N GLY A 365 -0.84 6.97 9.13
CA GLY A 365 -1.74 8.09 9.46
C GLY A 365 -1.74 9.18 8.39
N GLN A 366 -0.57 9.56 7.86
CA GLN A 366 -0.48 10.51 6.75
C GLN A 366 -1.06 9.94 5.46
N ALA A 367 -0.82 8.64 5.18
CA ALA A 367 -1.45 7.95 4.05
C ALA A 367 -2.98 7.96 4.14
N ALA A 368 -3.56 7.85 5.34
CA ALA A 368 -5.01 7.94 5.55
C ALA A 368 -5.58 9.30 5.13
N VAL A 369 -4.93 10.39 5.58
CA VAL A 369 -5.32 11.76 5.18
C VAL A 369 -5.22 11.92 3.67
N ALA A 370 -4.16 11.35 3.10
CA ALA A 370 -3.92 11.34 1.68
C ALA A 370 -5.04 10.65 0.90
N MET A 371 -5.43 9.46 1.30
CA MET A 371 -6.50 8.70 0.68
C MET A 371 -7.85 9.43 0.80
N GLU A 372 -8.15 10.01 1.96
CA GLU A 372 -9.37 10.79 2.16
C GLU A 372 -9.46 12.00 1.23
N LEU A 373 -8.37 12.73 1.07
CA LEU A 373 -8.34 13.87 0.16
C LEU A 373 -8.51 13.44 -1.30
N ALA A 374 -7.88 12.33 -1.71
CA ALA A 374 -8.03 11.78 -3.06
C ALA A 374 -9.48 11.34 -3.33
N GLU A 375 -10.15 10.68 -2.39
CA GLU A 375 -11.56 10.30 -2.50
C GLU A 375 -12.46 11.53 -2.62
N ARG A 376 -12.34 12.49 -1.70
CA ARG A 376 -13.16 13.72 -1.73
C ARG A 376 -12.97 14.51 -3.01
N ARG A 377 -11.74 14.53 -3.56
CA ARG A 377 -11.46 15.18 -4.83
C ARG A 377 -12.14 14.46 -5.99
N SER A 378 -12.03 13.12 -6.05
CA SER A 378 -12.70 12.31 -7.06
C SER A 378 -14.22 12.51 -7.02
N ASP A 379 -14.82 12.51 -5.84
CA ASP A 379 -16.26 12.77 -5.66
C ASP A 379 -16.64 14.18 -6.10
N ALA A 380 -15.83 15.19 -5.76
CA ALA A 380 -16.06 16.57 -6.18
C ALA A 380 -15.93 16.73 -7.71
N GLU A 381 -14.96 16.07 -8.34
CA GLU A 381 -14.80 16.08 -9.81
C GLU A 381 -15.99 15.39 -10.50
N GLN A 382 -16.48 14.28 -9.97
CA GLN A 382 -17.68 13.62 -10.46
C GLN A 382 -18.92 14.51 -10.30
N MET A 383 -19.11 15.13 -9.13
CA MET A 383 -20.22 16.06 -8.90
C MET A 383 -20.17 17.25 -9.85
N ALA A 384 -19.00 17.86 -10.04
CA ALA A 384 -18.84 18.99 -10.97
C ALA A 384 -19.17 18.58 -12.42
N LEU A 385 -18.79 17.37 -12.84
CA LEU A 385 -19.13 16.85 -14.15
C LEU A 385 -20.64 16.66 -14.32
N LEU A 386 -21.33 16.17 -13.26
CA LEU A 386 -22.78 16.01 -13.24
C LEU A 386 -23.51 17.36 -13.30
N GLU A 387 -23.08 18.34 -12.49
CA GLU A 387 -23.63 19.69 -12.49
C GLU A 387 -23.46 20.39 -13.84
N ASP A 388 -22.31 20.22 -14.49
CA ASP A 388 -22.04 20.80 -15.82
C ASP A 388 -22.96 20.19 -16.90
N ARG A 389 -23.14 18.86 -16.86
CA ARG A 389 -24.08 18.15 -17.76
C ARG A 389 -25.51 18.61 -17.56
N ASP A 390 -25.95 18.77 -16.31
CA ASP A 390 -27.31 19.26 -15.99
C ASP A 390 -27.51 20.72 -16.42
N ARG A 391 -26.45 21.53 -16.31
CA ARG A 391 -26.47 22.91 -16.82
C ARG A 391 -26.61 22.93 -18.34
N ILE A 392 -25.76 22.17 -19.05
CA ILE A 392 -25.79 22.06 -20.52
C ILE A 392 -27.17 21.56 -20.98
N ALA A 393 -27.73 20.56 -20.32
CA ALA A 393 -29.05 20.04 -20.66
C ALA A 393 -30.18 21.08 -20.52
N ARG A 394 -30.13 21.90 -19.44
CA ARG A 394 -31.07 23.02 -19.26
C ARG A 394 -30.89 24.14 -20.31
N ASP A 395 -29.66 24.55 -20.57
CA ASP A 395 -29.35 25.59 -21.54
C ASP A 395 -29.77 25.18 -22.96
N LEU A 396 -29.55 23.91 -23.34
CA LEU A 396 -30.04 23.40 -24.62
C LEU A 396 -31.56 23.35 -24.69
N HIS A 397 -32.23 22.97 -23.60
CA HIS A 397 -33.69 22.94 -23.56
C HIS A 397 -34.30 24.34 -23.66
N ASP A 398 -33.83 25.26 -22.82
CA ASP A 398 -34.47 26.59 -22.68
C ASP A 398 -34.11 27.56 -23.79
N LEU A 399 -32.86 27.52 -24.27
CA LEU A 399 -32.43 28.46 -25.30
C LEU A 399 -32.58 27.90 -26.72
N ALA A 400 -32.13 26.67 -26.97
CA ALA A 400 -32.11 26.13 -28.33
C ALA A 400 -33.50 25.64 -28.76
N ILE A 401 -34.15 24.82 -27.95
CA ILE A 401 -35.46 24.25 -28.32
C ILE A 401 -36.53 25.32 -28.40
N GLN A 402 -36.58 26.28 -27.44
CA GLN A 402 -37.57 27.37 -27.48
C GLN A 402 -37.39 28.32 -28.69
N ARG A 403 -36.14 28.65 -29.07
CA ARG A 403 -35.88 29.47 -30.23
C ARG A 403 -36.23 28.76 -31.54
N LEU A 404 -35.86 27.50 -31.69
CA LEU A 404 -36.18 26.71 -32.87
C LEU A 404 -37.69 26.55 -33.02
N PHE A 405 -38.41 26.30 -31.92
CA PHE A 405 -39.85 26.20 -31.92
C PHE A 405 -40.55 27.52 -32.30
N ALA A 406 -40.11 28.64 -31.72
CA ALA A 406 -40.63 29.99 -32.07
C ALA A 406 -40.36 30.33 -33.56
N THR A 407 -39.19 29.96 -34.08
CA THR A 407 -38.85 30.13 -35.49
C THR A 407 -39.73 29.26 -36.39
N GLY A 408 -39.97 28.01 -36.02
CA GLY A 408 -40.89 27.12 -36.75
C GLY A 408 -42.30 27.66 -36.81
N MET A 409 -42.85 28.15 -35.68
CA MET A 409 -44.17 28.80 -35.64
C MET A 409 -44.25 30.07 -36.51
N THR A 410 -43.19 30.89 -36.53
CA THR A 410 -43.12 32.08 -37.37
C THR A 410 -43.13 31.71 -38.87
N LEU A 411 -42.33 30.72 -39.25
CA LEU A 411 -42.30 30.21 -40.62
C LEU A 411 -43.63 29.56 -41.03
N GLN A 412 -44.26 28.79 -40.15
CA GLN A 412 -45.54 28.18 -40.37
C GLN A 412 -46.66 29.23 -40.55
N SER A 413 -46.62 30.30 -39.75
CA SER A 413 -47.53 31.44 -39.90
C SER A 413 -47.30 32.19 -41.22
N ALA A 414 -46.05 32.45 -41.59
CA ALA A 414 -45.69 33.11 -42.85
C ALA A 414 -46.09 32.27 -44.09
N GLY A 415 -45.99 30.95 -44.00
CA GLY A 415 -46.40 30.02 -45.07
C GLY A 415 -47.86 30.16 -45.50
N ARG A 416 -48.75 30.62 -44.59
CA ARG A 416 -50.18 30.83 -44.92
C ARG A 416 -50.41 32.01 -45.87
N PHE A 417 -49.44 32.89 -46.02
CA PHE A 417 -49.51 34.05 -46.89
C PHE A 417 -48.71 33.91 -48.20
N ILE A 418 -48.12 32.75 -48.46
CA ILE A 418 -47.29 32.51 -49.65
C ILE A 418 -48.16 31.86 -50.74
N GLU A 419 -48.44 32.58 -51.79
CA GLU A 419 -49.20 32.14 -52.96
C GLU A 419 -48.33 31.36 -53.97
N HIS A 420 -47.02 31.50 -53.95
CA HIS A 420 -46.11 30.85 -54.90
C HIS A 420 -45.83 29.39 -54.49
N PRO A 421 -46.17 28.35 -55.29
CA PRO A 421 -46.12 26.95 -54.92
C PRO A 421 -44.73 26.48 -54.46
N GLN A 422 -43.68 26.83 -55.21
CA GLN A 422 -42.28 26.46 -54.85
C GLN A 422 -41.78 27.13 -53.58
N ALA A 423 -42.23 28.35 -53.28
CA ALA A 423 -41.87 29.05 -52.05
C ALA A 423 -42.59 28.44 -50.84
N SER A 424 -43.86 28.09 -50.99
CA SER A 424 -44.64 27.38 -49.94
C SER A 424 -44.01 26.03 -49.62
N GLU A 425 -43.61 25.24 -50.62
CA GLU A 425 -42.95 23.95 -50.44
C GLU A 425 -41.62 24.08 -49.71
N ARG A 426 -40.81 25.14 -49.97
CA ARG A 426 -39.55 25.37 -49.25
C ARG A 426 -39.78 25.75 -47.79
N VAL A 427 -40.82 26.51 -47.47
CA VAL A 427 -41.16 26.85 -46.08
C VAL A 427 -41.62 25.64 -45.30
N VAL A 428 -42.45 24.76 -45.92
CA VAL A 428 -42.89 23.53 -45.31
C VAL A 428 -41.69 22.63 -44.99
N ARG A 429 -40.74 22.46 -45.93
CA ARG A 429 -39.51 21.68 -45.65
C ARG A 429 -38.67 22.32 -44.52
N ALA A 430 -38.51 23.63 -44.49
CA ALA A 430 -37.76 24.26 -43.42
C ALA A 430 -38.40 24.06 -42.04
N VAL A 431 -39.73 24.02 -41.93
CA VAL A 431 -40.45 23.72 -40.70
C VAL A 431 -40.23 22.24 -40.31
N GLU A 432 -40.27 21.32 -41.28
CA GLU A 432 -40.00 19.89 -41.05
C GLU A 432 -38.56 19.66 -40.55
N ASP A 433 -37.56 20.32 -41.17
CA ASP A 433 -36.14 20.23 -40.74
C ASP A 433 -35.93 20.78 -39.34
N LEU A 434 -36.62 21.87 -38.94
CA LEU A 434 -36.60 22.40 -37.59
C LEU A 434 -37.22 21.44 -36.59
N ASP A 435 -38.35 20.80 -36.92
CA ASP A 435 -39.00 19.81 -36.07
C ASP A 435 -38.12 18.57 -35.89
N GLU A 436 -37.41 18.13 -36.93
CA GLU A 436 -36.46 17.01 -36.86
C GLU A 436 -35.25 17.37 -35.96
N THR A 437 -34.70 18.58 -36.13
CA THR A 437 -33.62 19.10 -35.30
C THR A 437 -34.02 19.17 -33.84
N ILE A 438 -35.23 19.64 -33.51
CA ILE A 438 -35.76 19.66 -32.13
C ILE A 438 -35.85 18.24 -31.57
N LYS A 439 -36.28 17.26 -32.37
CA LYS A 439 -36.35 15.85 -31.93
C LYS A 439 -34.96 15.29 -31.64
N ILE A 440 -33.97 15.55 -32.49
CA ILE A 440 -32.59 15.13 -32.28
C ILE A 440 -32.02 15.74 -30.99
N ILE A 441 -32.18 17.05 -30.78
CA ILE A 441 -31.71 17.72 -29.55
C ILE A 441 -32.39 17.13 -28.32
N ARG A 442 -33.72 16.92 -28.33
CA ARG A 442 -34.44 16.27 -27.22
C ARG A 442 -33.94 14.86 -26.94
N SER A 443 -33.71 14.06 -27.96
CA SER A 443 -33.21 12.70 -27.77
C SER A 443 -31.77 12.68 -27.21
N THR A 444 -30.96 13.66 -27.62
CA THR A 444 -29.59 13.81 -27.10
C THR A 444 -29.60 14.24 -25.62
N ILE A 445 -30.43 15.22 -25.24
CA ILE A 445 -30.61 15.67 -23.86
C ILE A 445 -31.14 14.51 -23.00
N PHE A 446 -32.12 13.75 -23.51
CA PHE A 446 -32.67 12.58 -22.81
C PHE A 446 -31.62 11.48 -22.66
N GLY A 447 -30.80 11.20 -23.68
CA GLY A 447 -29.68 10.27 -23.61
C GLY A 447 -28.60 10.68 -22.61
N LEU A 448 -28.37 12.00 -22.42
CA LEU A 448 -27.47 12.52 -21.42
C LEU A 448 -28.00 12.35 -19.99
N ARG A 449 -29.31 12.46 -19.77
CA ARG A 449 -29.98 12.27 -18.47
C ARG A 449 -30.20 10.79 -18.12
N SER A 450 -30.57 9.96 -19.09
CA SER A 450 -30.99 8.59 -18.85
C SER A 450 -29.87 7.61 -18.49
N ARG A 451 -28.60 7.94 -18.78
CA ARG A 451 -27.46 7.04 -18.51
C ARG A 451 -27.11 6.90 -17.03
N GLU A 452 -27.47 7.84 -16.18
CA GLU A 452 -27.15 7.81 -14.75
C GLU A 452 -28.31 7.37 -13.86
N ASP A 453 -29.53 7.78 -14.19
CA ASP A 453 -30.73 7.29 -13.49
C ASP A 453 -30.96 5.77 -13.68
N ALA A 454 -30.41 5.20 -14.73
CA ALA A 454 -30.57 3.79 -15.05
C ALA A 454 -29.56 2.85 -14.32
N ALA A 455 -28.47 3.37 -13.78
CA ALA A 455 -27.39 2.54 -13.23
C ALA A 455 -27.76 1.82 -11.92
N GLY A 456 -28.81 2.25 -11.24
CA GLY A 456 -29.23 1.69 -9.95
C GLY A 456 -30.73 1.39 -9.82
N GLN A 457 -31.57 1.64 -10.86
CA GLN A 457 -33.00 1.43 -10.74
C GLN A 457 -33.47 0.15 -11.44
N SER A 458 -34.32 -0.62 -10.75
CA SER A 458 -34.95 -1.82 -11.28
C SER A 458 -35.82 -1.50 -12.52
N LEU A 459 -35.99 -2.47 -13.45
CA LEU A 459 -36.86 -2.32 -14.61
C LEU A 459 -38.29 -1.90 -14.20
N ARG A 460 -38.80 -2.45 -13.10
CA ARG A 460 -40.12 -2.07 -12.54
C ARG A 460 -40.19 -0.57 -12.21
N ALA A 461 -39.18 -0.04 -11.53
CA ALA A 461 -39.16 1.39 -11.16
C ALA A 461 -39.08 2.29 -12.39
N ARG A 462 -38.34 1.91 -13.42
CA ARG A 462 -38.21 2.64 -14.70
C ARG A 462 -39.51 2.64 -15.49
N VAL A 463 -40.23 1.54 -15.51
CA VAL A 463 -41.53 1.42 -16.21
C VAL A 463 -42.60 2.24 -15.48
N VAL A 464 -42.67 2.19 -14.13
CA VAL A 464 -43.58 3.03 -13.34
C VAL A 464 -43.35 4.52 -13.62
N ARG A 465 -42.08 4.93 -13.70
CA ARG A 465 -41.72 6.31 -14.04
C ARG A 465 -42.18 6.69 -15.44
N ALA A 466 -41.90 5.87 -16.45
CA ALA A 466 -42.28 6.15 -17.84
C ALA A 466 -43.80 6.31 -18.02
N VAL A 467 -44.59 5.48 -17.34
CA VAL A 467 -46.06 5.57 -17.34
C VAL A 467 -46.52 6.84 -16.59
N GLY A 468 -45.90 7.18 -15.46
CA GLY A 468 -46.21 8.39 -14.69
C GLY A 468 -45.89 9.68 -15.47
N GLU A 469 -44.77 9.73 -16.20
CA GLU A 469 -44.38 10.85 -17.06
C GLU A 469 -45.29 11.03 -18.27
N ALA A 470 -45.87 9.96 -18.78
CA ALA A 470 -46.82 10.00 -19.89
C ALA A 470 -48.22 10.49 -19.46
N ALA A 471 -48.66 10.28 -18.23
CA ALA A 471 -50.00 10.60 -17.74
C ALA A 471 -50.45 12.05 -18.00
N PRO A 472 -49.61 13.09 -17.72
CA PRO A 472 -49.99 14.50 -17.99
C PRO A 472 -50.11 14.81 -19.50
N VAL A 473 -49.39 14.04 -20.35
CA VAL A 473 -49.35 14.28 -21.80
C VAL A 473 -50.54 13.59 -22.51
N VAL A 474 -50.93 12.41 -22.00
CA VAL A 474 -52.07 11.66 -22.49
C VAL A 474 -53.38 12.22 -21.99
N GLY A 475 -53.37 12.90 -20.82
CA GLY A 475 -54.55 13.53 -20.23
C GLY A 475 -55.33 12.61 -19.25
N PHE A 476 -54.87 11.42 -19.02
CA PHE A 476 -55.40 10.44 -18.06
C PHE A 476 -54.27 9.53 -17.53
N ALA A 477 -54.47 8.82 -16.45
CA ALA A 477 -53.51 7.83 -15.96
C ALA A 477 -53.64 6.49 -16.67
N PRO A 478 -52.64 6.02 -17.45
CA PRO A 478 -52.67 4.69 -18.02
C PRO A 478 -52.67 3.62 -16.93
N SER A 479 -53.41 2.53 -17.11
CA SER A 479 -53.32 1.39 -16.20
C SER A 479 -52.02 0.64 -16.41
N LEU A 480 -51.40 0.15 -15.34
CA LEU A 480 -50.12 -0.60 -15.42
C LEU A 480 -50.24 -1.92 -14.68
N ARG A 481 -49.92 -3.00 -15.36
CA ARG A 481 -49.78 -4.35 -14.80
C ARG A 481 -48.37 -4.88 -15.08
N MET A 482 -47.71 -5.46 -14.07
CA MET A 482 -46.41 -6.07 -14.21
C MET A 482 -46.38 -7.45 -13.56
N ASP A 483 -45.91 -8.46 -14.29
CA ASP A 483 -45.89 -9.84 -13.85
C ASP A 483 -44.55 -10.54 -14.17
N GLY A 484 -44.11 -11.47 -13.29
CA GLY A 484 -42.83 -12.17 -13.42
C GLY A 484 -41.66 -11.49 -12.69
N LEU A 485 -40.46 -12.09 -12.79
CA LEU A 485 -39.22 -11.64 -12.15
C LEU A 485 -38.44 -10.65 -13.04
N LEU A 486 -39.05 -9.51 -13.35
CA LEU A 486 -38.57 -8.51 -14.31
C LEU A 486 -37.18 -7.95 -13.97
N ASP A 487 -36.87 -7.79 -12.69
CA ASP A 487 -35.64 -7.14 -12.27
C ASP A 487 -34.42 -8.09 -12.21
N THR A 488 -34.67 -9.40 -12.19
CA THR A 488 -33.60 -10.42 -12.06
C THR A 488 -33.42 -11.28 -13.31
N GLN A 489 -34.42 -11.37 -14.18
CA GLN A 489 -34.40 -12.22 -15.37
C GLN A 489 -34.24 -11.44 -16.67
N VAL A 490 -34.41 -10.12 -16.65
CA VAL A 490 -34.30 -9.29 -17.85
C VAL A 490 -32.95 -8.60 -17.87
N SER A 491 -32.19 -8.80 -18.95
CA SER A 491 -30.89 -8.14 -19.12
C SER A 491 -31.04 -6.63 -19.16
N ARG A 492 -29.98 -5.91 -18.79
CA ARG A 492 -29.99 -4.44 -18.81
C ARG A 492 -30.25 -3.88 -20.22
N GLU A 493 -29.70 -4.51 -21.24
CA GLU A 493 -29.89 -4.13 -22.64
C GLU A 493 -31.37 -4.27 -23.04
N THR A 494 -31.97 -5.42 -22.75
CA THR A 494 -33.40 -5.65 -23.00
C THR A 494 -34.28 -4.67 -22.23
N ALA A 495 -33.95 -4.37 -20.95
CA ALA A 495 -34.67 -3.40 -20.15
C ALA A 495 -34.63 -1.97 -20.75
N ASP A 496 -33.49 -1.55 -21.31
CA ASP A 496 -33.37 -0.25 -21.98
C ASP A 496 -34.27 -0.16 -23.23
N HIS A 497 -34.34 -1.23 -24.00
CA HIS A 497 -35.25 -1.34 -25.17
C HIS A 497 -36.73 -1.35 -24.76
N VAL A 498 -37.10 -2.06 -23.70
CA VAL A 498 -38.48 -2.10 -23.14
C VAL A 498 -38.97 -0.70 -22.79
N VAL A 499 -38.16 0.07 -22.04
CA VAL A 499 -38.52 1.43 -21.61
C VAL A 499 -38.62 2.38 -22.81
N ALA A 500 -37.72 2.26 -23.79
CA ALA A 500 -37.78 3.07 -24.99
C ALA A 500 -39.02 2.80 -25.85
N VAL A 501 -39.40 1.51 -26.02
CA VAL A 501 -40.59 1.11 -26.75
C VAL A 501 -41.86 1.56 -26.03
N LEU A 502 -41.93 1.41 -24.70
CA LEU A 502 -43.02 1.89 -23.88
C LEU A 502 -43.24 3.39 -24.01
N SER A 503 -42.16 4.18 -23.90
CA SER A 503 -42.25 5.64 -24.03
C SER A 503 -42.71 6.11 -25.40
N GLU A 504 -42.23 5.47 -26.46
CA GLU A 504 -42.68 5.76 -27.84
C GLU A 504 -44.15 5.36 -28.05
N ALA A 505 -44.56 4.19 -27.52
CA ALA A 505 -45.95 3.73 -27.61
C ALA A 505 -46.92 4.70 -26.89
N LEU A 506 -46.61 5.13 -25.67
CA LEU A 506 -47.41 6.09 -24.92
C LEU A 506 -47.41 7.49 -25.57
N THR A 507 -46.29 7.88 -26.20
CA THR A 507 -46.24 9.11 -27.01
C THR A 507 -47.16 9.03 -28.23
N ASN A 508 -47.26 7.88 -28.89
CA ASN A 508 -48.17 7.67 -29.99
C ASN A 508 -49.64 7.69 -29.52
N VAL A 509 -49.96 7.12 -28.38
CA VAL A 509 -51.30 7.23 -27.76
C VAL A 509 -51.65 8.73 -27.52
N ALA A 510 -50.74 9.48 -26.91
CA ALA A 510 -50.95 10.93 -26.61
C ALA A 510 -51.16 11.79 -27.87
N ARG A 511 -50.44 11.49 -28.95
CA ARG A 511 -50.45 12.33 -30.18
C ARG A 511 -51.48 11.95 -31.20
N HIS A 512 -51.84 10.67 -31.29
CA HIS A 512 -52.55 10.13 -32.44
C HIS A 512 -53.83 9.39 -32.11
N ALA A 513 -53.93 8.80 -30.90
CA ALA A 513 -55.04 7.90 -30.60
C ALA A 513 -56.34 8.64 -30.24
N HIS A 514 -56.29 9.84 -29.70
CA HIS A 514 -57.46 10.52 -29.10
C HIS A 514 -58.19 9.60 -28.12
N ALA A 515 -57.42 8.75 -27.40
CA ALA A 515 -57.94 7.77 -26.47
C ALA A 515 -58.40 8.38 -25.16
N ALA A 516 -59.35 7.75 -24.51
CA ALA A 516 -59.79 8.05 -23.15
C ALA A 516 -59.24 7.03 -22.13
N ARG A 517 -58.59 5.98 -22.56
CA ARG A 517 -58.00 4.89 -21.77
C ARG A 517 -56.83 4.24 -22.50
N ALA A 518 -55.77 3.93 -21.74
CA ALA A 518 -54.68 3.08 -22.19
C ALA A 518 -54.31 2.07 -21.11
N ASP A 519 -54.03 0.86 -21.50
CA ASP A 519 -53.65 -0.26 -20.64
C ASP A 519 -52.25 -0.73 -21.04
N VAL A 520 -51.32 -0.76 -20.04
CA VAL A 520 -49.94 -1.22 -20.20
C VAL A 520 -49.75 -2.51 -19.42
N ALA A 521 -49.24 -3.55 -20.04
CA ALA A 521 -48.86 -4.78 -19.38
C ALA A 521 -47.44 -5.16 -19.75
N LEU A 522 -46.58 -5.46 -18.74
CA LEU A 522 -45.24 -5.95 -18.89
C LEU A 522 -45.09 -7.29 -18.18
N GLU A 523 -44.80 -8.35 -18.90
CA GLU A 523 -44.77 -9.70 -18.38
C GLU A 523 -43.49 -10.42 -18.79
N THR A 524 -42.97 -11.30 -17.93
CA THR A 524 -41.88 -12.23 -18.30
C THR A 524 -42.16 -13.63 -17.73
N ASP A 525 -41.89 -14.65 -18.54
CA ASP A 525 -41.88 -16.06 -18.15
C ASP A 525 -40.46 -16.60 -17.88
N GLY A 526 -39.45 -15.72 -17.91
CA GLY A 526 -38.03 -16.05 -17.74
C GLY A 526 -37.31 -16.43 -19.04
N ARG A 527 -38.03 -16.53 -20.18
CA ARG A 527 -37.45 -16.75 -21.51
C ARG A 527 -37.63 -15.56 -22.42
N GLU A 528 -38.83 -14.96 -22.33
CA GLU A 528 -39.17 -13.78 -23.12
C GLU A 528 -39.76 -12.68 -22.24
N VAL A 529 -39.62 -11.43 -22.71
CA VAL A 529 -40.31 -10.25 -22.18
C VAL A 529 -41.40 -9.86 -23.15
N ARG A 530 -42.59 -9.66 -22.65
CA ARG A 530 -43.76 -9.20 -23.40
C ARG A 530 -44.24 -7.86 -22.87
N LEU A 531 -44.13 -6.83 -23.70
CA LEU A 531 -44.74 -5.52 -23.46
C LEU A 531 -45.99 -5.39 -24.30
N SER A 532 -47.14 -5.10 -23.68
CA SER A 532 -48.40 -4.81 -24.36
C SER A 532 -48.88 -3.41 -24.01
N VAL A 533 -49.22 -2.62 -25.01
CA VAL A 533 -49.82 -1.29 -24.85
C VAL A 533 -51.08 -1.26 -25.70
N SER A 534 -52.25 -1.08 -25.05
CA SER A 534 -53.56 -1.03 -25.72
C SER A 534 -54.27 0.27 -25.42
N ASP A 535 -54.84 0.92 -26.42
CA ASP A 535 -55.65 2.12 -26.27
C ASP A 535 -57.06 1.92 -26.87
N ASN A 536 -58.02 2.76 -26.44
CA ASN A 536 -59.37 2.77 -26.96
C ASN A 536 -59.64 3.93 -27.92
N GLY A 537 -58.63 4.40 -28.63
CA GLY A 537 -58.72 5.56 -29.50
C GLY A 537 -59.22 5.26 -30.92
N VAL A 538 -58.90 6.12 -31.86
CA VAL A 538 -59.41 6.05 -33.25
C VAL A 538 -58.67 5.01 -34.14
N GLY A 539 -57.66 4.34 -33.58
CA GLY A 539 -56.81 3.39 -34.33
C GLY A 539 -55.75 4.10 -35.21
N ILE A 540 -55.10 3.34 -36.07
CA ILE A 540 -54.03 3.85 -36.95
C ILE A 540 -54.60 4.17 -38.33
N PRO A 541 -54.49 5.42 -38.83
CA PRO A 541 -54.96 5.75 -40.18
C PRO A 541 -54.15 5.01 -41.26
N PRO A 542 -54.78 4.63 -42.38
CA PRO A 542 -54.12 3.92 -43.46
C PRO A 542 -53.01 4.76 -44.14
N GLU A 543 -53.12 6.08 -44.12
CA GLU A 543 -52.16 7.04 -44.70
C GLU A 543 -51.49 7.87 -43.58
N GLY A 544 -50.20 7.67 -43.31
CA GLY A 544 -49.43 8.41 -42.33
C GLY A 544 -47.99 8.01 -42.21
N ARG A 545 -47.11 8.90 -41.73
CA ARG A 545 -45.70 8.58 -41.43
C ARG A 545 -45.64 7.58 -40.26
N ARG A 546 -45.06 6.41 -40.52
CA ARG A 546 -44.95 5.30 -39.55
C ARG A 546 -43.55 5.13 -38.97
N SER A 547 -42.74 6.23 -38.83
CA SER A 547 -41.35 6.14 -38.38
C SER A 547 -41.20 5.60 -36.98
N GLY A 548 -42.07 5.98 -36.01
CA GLY A 548 -42.04 5.46 -34.63
C GLY A 548 -42.36 3.99 -34.56
N LEU A 549 -43.38 3.54 -35.30
CA LEU A 549 -43.76 2.10 -35.39
C LEU A 549 -42.63 1.27 -36.01
N ARG A 550 -41.96 1.80 -37.03
CA ARG A 550 -40.82 1.14 -37.66
C ARG A 550 -39.65 1.00 -36.71
N ASN A 551 -39.30 2.07 -35.95
CA ASN A 551 -38.24 2.03 -34.96
C ASN A 551 -38.52 0.99 -33.85
N MET A 552 -39.77 0.86 -33.40
CA MET A 552 -40.13 -0.14 -32.39
C MET A 552 -40.01 -1.58 -32.93
N ALA A 553 -40.38 -1.79 -34.20
CA ALA A 553 -40.20 -3.08 -34.85
C ALA A 553 -38.73 -3.43 -35.10
N GLU A 554 -37.91 -2.45 -35.53
CA GLU A 554 -36.46 -2.63 -35.70
C GLU A 554 -35.78 -2.99 -34.38
N ARG A 555 -36.20 -2.40 -33.26
CA ARG A 555 -35.70 -2.77 -31.92
C ARG A 555 -36.07 -4.20 -31.52
N ALA A 556 -37.27 -4.67 -31.84
CA ALA A 556 -37.63 -6.05 -31.59
C ALA A 556 -36.73 -7.01 -32.39
N GLN A 557 -36.52 -6.72 -33.68
CA GLN A 557 -35.66 -7.53 -34.55
C GLN A 557 -34.20 -7.57 -34.11
N GLN A 558 -33.64 -6.43 -33.63
CA GLN A 558 -32.27 -6.36 -33.09
C GLN A 558 -32.04 -7.32 -31.92
N LEU A 559 -33.07 -7.54 -31.11
CA LEU A 559 -33.04 -8.48 -29.97
C LEU A 559 -33.55 -9.88 -30.34
N GLY A 560 -33.80 -10.17 -31.61
CA GLY A 560 -34.30 -11.49 -32.06
C GLY A 560 -35.75 -11.75 -31.71
N GLY A 561 -36.53 -10.69 -31.47
CA GLY A 561 -37.96 -10.75 -31.18
C GLY A 561 -38.84 -10.20 -32.29
N GLU A 562 -40.11 -9.96 -31.98
CA GLU A 562 -41.14 -9.53 -32.91
C GLU A 562 -42.05 -8.44 -32.32
N MET A 563 -42.67 -7.67 -33.18
CA MET A 563 -43.71 -6.70 -32.85
C MET A 563 -44.97 -6.96 -33.65
N GLU A 564 -46.09 -7.08 -32.96
CA GLU A 564 -47.40 -7.23 -33.53
C GLU A 564 -48.26 -5.98 -33.23
N LEU A 565 -49.01 -5.56 -34.25
CA LEU A 565 -49.89 -4.40 -34.13
C LEU A 565 -51.26 -4.77 -34.64
N THR A 566 -52.26 -4.62 -33.78
CA THR A 566 -53.66 -4.96 -34.13
C THR A 566 -54.58 -3.75 -33.90
N CYS A 567 -55.50 -3.54 -34.80
CA CYS A 567 -56.55 -2.52 -34.73
C CYS A 567 -57.90 -3.23 -34.75
N PRO A 568 -58.59 -3.42 -33.62
CA PRO A 568 -59.88 -4.06 -33.54
C PRO A 568 -60.98 -3.30 -34.33
N GLU A 569 -62.00 -4.00 -34.87
CA GLU A 569 -63.12 -3.40 -35.62
C GLU A 569 -63.93 -2.36 -34.80
N GLY A 570 -63.81 -2.35 -33.47
CA GLY A 570 -64.44 -1.37 -32.55
C GLY A 570 -63.63 -0.12 -32.29
N GLY A 571 -62.47 0.09 -32.94
CA GLY A 571 -61.51 1.18 -32.69
C GLY A 571 -60.45 0.82 -31.65
N GLY A 572 -59.42 1.69 -31.51
CA GLY A 572 -58.25 1.48 -30.65
C GLY A 572 -57.09 0.80 -31.34
N THR A 573 -55.96 0.75 -30.65
CA THR A 573 -54.73 0.09 -31.11
C THR A 573 -54.19 -0.79 -30.01
N THR A 574 -53.75 -1.98 -30.36
CA THR A 574 -52.99 -2.86 -29.45
C THR A 574 -51.65 -3.18 -30.09
N LEU A 575 -50.57 -2.74 -29.40
CA LEU A 575 -49.21 -3.07 -29.71
C LEU A 575 -48.73 -4.17 -28.76
N VAL A 576 -48.18 -5.24 -29.31
CA VAL A 576 -47.53 -6.33 -28.56
C VAL A 576 -46.10 -6.44 -29.06
N TRP A 577 -45.14 -6.26 -28.15
CA TRP A 577 -43.70 -6.32 -28.42
C TRP A 577 -43.10 -7.45 -27.58
N ARG A 578 -42.47 -8.43 -28.24
CA ARG A 578 -41.92 -9.63 -27.61
C ARG A 578 -40.46 -9.76 -27.96
N VAL A 579 -39.60 -9.99 -26.96
CA VAL A 579 -38.16 -10.24 -27.16
C VAL A 579 -37.63 -11.21 -26.12
N PRO A 580 -36.55 -11.94 -26.41
CA PRO A 580 -35.86 -12.74 -25.39
C PRO A 580 -35.42 -11.89 -24.21
N THR A 581 -35.36 -12.49 -22.99
CA THR A 581 -34.91 -11.82 -21.78
C THR A 581 -33.45 -11.35 -21.85
N GLY A 582 -32.64 -11.95 -22.75
CA GLY A 582 -31.19 -11.73 -22.83
C GLY A 582 -30.44 -12.56 -21.79
N GLU A 583 -29.14 -12.68 -21.93
CA GLU A 583 -28.28 -13.21 -20.84
C GLU A 583 -28.17 -12.17 -19.76
N ALA A 584 -28.58 -12.50 -18.54
CA ALA A 584 -28.61 -11.64 -17.35
C ALA A 584 -27.22 -11.46 -16.74
#